data_b41578bb132bdd254228309dc4a32d74
#
_entry.id   b41578bb132bdd254228309dc4a32d74
#
_cell.length_a   1.000
_cell.length_b   1.000
_cell.length_c   1.000
_cell.angle_alpha   90.00
_cell.angle_beta   90.00
_cell.angle_gamma   90.00
#
_symmetry.space_group_name_H-M   'P 1'
#
loop_
_entity.id
_entity.type
_entity.pdbx_description
1 polymer ?
#
loop_
_entity_poly.entity_id
_entity_poly.type
_entity_poly.pdbx_seq_one_letter_code
_entity_poly.pdbx_strand_id
1 'polypeptide(L)'
;GWGGRFNPIHTMLATGTDAVAGRHDKAGLRYADDMVTMPLQCGTQWDGLGHIFYGETMWNGYDARLVDSTGAKKHGIHKARAGMIGRGVLLDIPRYRGGDYLEEGYGIGNADLDGCAKAQGVKIKPGDFVIVRTGQMEHCLARGDWGTYAAGDAPGLRFETAEWIHRNKIAAICCDTWGCEVRPNESTEAFQPWHWIVIPMIGIWMGEIFYLQDLAAVCARDTVYEFLFC
;
A
#
# COMPACT_ATOMS: atom_id res chain seq x y z
N GLY A 1 -4.99 -2.64 15.38
CA GLY A 1 -4.85 -1.50 14.48
C GLY A 1 -4.04 -0.37 15.09
N TRP A 2 -3.44 0.45 14.29
CA TRP A 2 -2.62 1.57 14.71
C TRP A 2 -3.46 2.83 14.92
N GLY A 3 -3.29 3.49 16.10
CA GLY A 3 -3.69 4.88 16.33
C GLY A 3 -5.07 5.31 15.78
N GLY A 4 -6.16 4.60 16.11
CA GLY A 4 -7.50 4.93 15.62
C GLY A 4 -7.91 4.24 14.31
N ARG A 5 -7.01 3.48 13.67
CA ARG A 5 -7.32 2.62 12.53
C ARG A 5 -7.81 1.26 13.04
N PHE A 6 -9.09 1.16 13.31
CA PHE A 6 -9.73 -0.09 13.74
C PHE A 6 -10.01 -1.02 12.55
N ASN A 7 -10.21 -2.30 12.82
CA ASN A 7 -10.62 -3.26 11.79
C ASN A 7 -12.00 -2.92 11.24
N PRO A 8 -12.34 -3.31 10.00
CA PRO A 8 -13.68 -3.15 9.45
C PRO A 8 -14.76 -3.69 10.38
N ILE A 9 -15.80 -2.90 10.60
CA ILE A 9 -16.97 -3.28 11.38
C ILE A 9 -18.11 -3.55 10.41
N HIS A 10 -18.52 -4.80 10.31
CA HIS A 10 -19.68 -5.22 9.52
C HIS A 10 -20.93 -5.18 10.38
N THR A 11 -21.99 -4.53 9.93
CA THR A 11 -23.25 -4.36 10.64
C THR A 11 -24.40 -4.73 9.72
N MET A 12 -25.29 -5.62 10.19
CA MET A 12 -26.54 -5.92 9.49
C MET A 12 -27.58 -4.82 9.75
N LEU A 13 -28.18 -4.29 8.70
CA LEU A 13 -29.29 -3.32 8.76
C LEU A 13 -30.66 -4.01 8.70
N ALA A 14 -30.75 -5.13 8.00
CA ALA A 14 -31.89 -6.01 7.93
C ALA A 14 -31.42 -7.45 7.78
N THR A 15 -32.14 -8.40 8.41
CA THR A 15 -31.72 -9.80 8.44
C THR A 15 -32.86 -10.72 7.96
N GLY A 16 -32.50 -11.96 7.64
CA GLY A 16 -33.51 -13.01 7.40
C GLY A 16 -34.39 -13.30 8.62
N THR A 17 -33.85 -13.11 9.84
CA THR A 17 -34.61 -13.23 11.08
C THR A 17 -35.69 -12.17 11.20
N ASP A 18 -35.38 -10.91 10.81
CA ASP A 18 -36.38 -9.83 10.74
C ASP A 18 -37.49 -10.16 9.75
N ALA A 19 -37.15 -10.73 8.61
CA ALA A 19 -38.10 -11.13 7.58
C ALA A 19 -39.04 -12.24 8.09
N VAL A 20 -38.52 -13.25 8.80
CA VAL A 20 -39.32 -14.33 9.41
C VAL A 20 -40.19 -13.78 10.51
N ALA A 21 -39.73 -12.77 11.26
CA ALA A 21 -40.52 -12.09 12.28
C ALA A 21 -41.64 -11.19 11.74
N GLY A 22 -41.76 -11.06 10.42
CA GLY A 22 -42.85 -10.31 9.78
C GLY A 22 -42.49 -8.85 9.46
N ARG A 23 -41.25 -8.44 9.64
CA ARG A 23 -40.78 -7.12 9.18
C ARG A 23 -40.93 -7.02 7.66
N HIS A 24 -41.59 -6.00 7.15
CA HIS A 24 -41.88 -5.78 5.73
C HIS A 24 -42.94 -6.68 5.08
N ASP A 25 -43.69 -7.51 5.83
CA ASP A 25 -44.69 -8.39 5.25
C ASP A 25 -45.76 -7.66 4.42
N LYS A 26 -46.13 -6.42 4.81
CA LYS A 26 -47.07 -5.58 4.07
C LYS A 26 -46.62 -5.23 2.68
N ALA A 27 -45.31 -5.16 2.42
CA ALA A 27 -44.71 -4.85 1.13
C ALA A 27 -44.45 -6.10 0.28
N GLY A 28 -44.53 -7.29 0.88
CA GLY A 28 -44.32 -8.59 0.23
C GLY A 28 -42.86 -8.85 -0.19
N LEU A 29 -41.94 -7.91 0.05
CA LEU A 29 -40.50 -8.04 -0.25
C LEU A 29 -39.73 -8.32 1.04
N ARG A 30 -38.98 -9.42 1.05
CA ARG A 30 -38.11 -9.83 2.15
C ARG A 30 -36.64 -9.76 1.70
N TYR A 31 -35.80 -9.08 2.47
CA TYR A 31 -34.40 -8.82 2.09
C TYR A 31 -33.48 -8.76 3.31
N ALA A 32 -32.20 -8.83 3.07
CA ALA A 32 -31.14 -8.52 4.03
C ALA A 32 -30.29 -7.40 3.45
N ASP A 33 -29.90 -6.46 4.32
CA ASP A 33 -28.98 -5.36 4.01
C ASP A 33 -27.91 -5.26 5.08
N ASP A 34 -26.78 -4.77 4.69
CA ASP A 34 -25.63 -4.55 5.56
C ASP A 34 -24.87 -3.27 5.24
N MET A 35 -23.95 -2.93 6.13
CA MET A 35 -23.02 -1.81 5.96
C MET A 35 -21.65 -2.15 6.54
N VAL A 36 -20.61 -1.48 6.03
CA VAL A 36 -19.26 -1.54 6.58
C VAL A 36 -18.83 -0.14 7.02
N THR A 37 -18.28 -0.06 8.24
CA THR A 37 -17.59 1.13 8.74
C THR A 37 -16.12 0.79 8.92
N MET A 38 -15.22 1.53 8.27
CA MET A 38 -13.79 1.26 8.33
C MET A 38 -12.95 2.52 8.07
N PRO A 39 -11.79 2.65 8.73
CA PRO A 39 -10.75 3.56 8.26
C PRO A 39 -10.23 3.10 6.90
N LEU A 40 -10.04 4.01 5.94
CA LEU A 40 -9.57 3.63 4.59
C LEU A 40 -8.10 3.17 4.57
N GLN A 41 -7.38 3.40 5.66
CA GLN A 41 -5.98 3.01 5.86
C GLN A 41 -5.82 1.74 6.72
N CYS A 42 -6.84 0.89 6.81
CA CYS A 42 -6.80 -0.31 7.67
C CYS A 42 -6.51 -1.62 6.92
N GLY A 43 -6.31 -1.55 5.63
CA GLY A 43 -6.01 -2.69 4.75
C GLY A 43 -5.28 -2.20 3.51
N THR A 44 -5.26 -3.00 2.43
CA THR A 44 -4.66 -2.58 1.16
C THR A 44 -5.20 -1.23 0.73
N GLN A 45 -4.31 -0.29 0.49
CA GLN A 45 -4.66 1.11 0.24
C GLN A 45 -3.69 1.81 -0.68
N TRP A 46 -4.09 3.01 -1.09
CA TRP A 46 -3.25 3.98 -1.76
C TRP A 46 -3.17 5.26 -0.96
N ASP A 47 -1.95 5.73 -0.72
CA ASP A 47 -1.70 7.07 -0.23
C ASP A 47 -1.74 8.04 -1.40
N GLY A 48 -2.75 8.91 -1.36
CA GLY A 48 -2.86 10.01 -2.31
C GLY A 48 -1.92 11.16 -1.95
N LEU A 49 -1.67 12.05 -2.90
CA LEU A 49 -0.77 13.20 -2.73
C LEU A 49 -1.24 14.24 -1.68
N GLY A 50 -2.45 14.08 -1.15
CA GLY A 50 -2.99 14.85 -0.02
C GLY A 50 -2.96 14.09 1.31
N HIS A 51 -2.24 12.97 1.41
CA HIS A 51 -2.17 12.16 2.64
C HIS A 51 -1.05 12.60 3.58
N ILE A 52 0.11 12.94 3.05
CA ILE A 52 1.30 13.34 3.83
C ILE A 52 1.62 14.80 3.56
N PHE A 53 2.02 15.51 4.61
CA PHE A 53 2.42 16.90 4.57
C PHE A 53 3.87 17.06 5.03
N TYR A 54 4.59 17.99 4.41
CA TYR A 54 5.86 18.45 4.93
C TYR A 54 5.70 19.91 5.39
N GLY A 55 5.82 20.12 6.71
CA GLY A 55 5.38 21.36 7.32
C GLY A 55 3.88 21.61 7.02
N GLU A 56 3.56 22.75 6.44
CA GLU A 56 2.18 23.14 6.10
C GLU A 56 1.83 22.88 4.62
N THR A 57 2.64 22.11 3.89
CA THR A 57 2.46 21.92 2.44
C THR A 57 2.37 20.45 2.05
N MET A 58 1.60 20.20 0.99
CA MET A 58 1.54 18.94 0.25
C MET A 58 2.14 19.12 -1.15
N TRP A 59 2.16 18.07 -1.95
CA TRP A 59 2.71 18.05 -3.29
C TRP A 59 2.40 19.32 -4.08
N ASN A 60 3.41 19.80 -4.80
CA ASN A 60 3.36 21.01 -5.63
C ASN A 60 3.05 22.30 -4.84
N GLY A 61 3.42 22.36 -3.55
CA GLY A 61 3.31 23.55 -2.71
C GLY A 61 1.91 23.93 -2.29
N TYR A 62 0.92 23.08 -2.47
CA TYR A 62 -0.43 23.36 -1.99
C TYR A 62 -0.50 23.31 -0.46
N ASP A 63 -1.31 24.20 0.11
CA ASP A 63 -1.55 24.28 1.55
C ASP A 63 -2.22 23.01 2.09
N ALA A 64 -1.69 22.45 3.18
CA ALA A 64 -2.23 21.27 3.85
C ALA A 64 -3.68 21.45 4.30
N ARG A 65 -4.12 22.68 4.63
CA ARG A 65 -5.48 23.02 5.04
C ARG A 65 -6.53 22.79 3.94
N LEU A 66 -6.10 22.53 2.70
CA LEU A 66 -7.00 22.08 1.63
C LEU A 66 -7.48 20.63 1.80
N VAL A 67 -6.97 19.92 2.82
CA VAL A 67 -7.54 18.66 3.31
C VAL A 67 -8.18 18.96 4.66
N ASP A 68 -9.49 19.06 4.69
CA ASP A 68 -10.27 19.40 5.89
C ASP A 68 -11.32 18.32 6.22
N SER A 69 -12.17 18.58 7.20
CA SER A 69 -13.22 17.66 7.65
C SER A 69 -14.24 17.28 6.55
N THR A 70 -14.27 18.01 5.45
CA THR A 70 -15.13 17.73 4.30
C THR A 70 -14.40 16.97 3.17
N GLY A 71 -13.14 16.66 3.37
CA GLY A 71 -12.30 15.88 2.44
C GLY A 71 -11.21 16.71 1.76
N ALA A 72 -10.51 16.09 0.82
CA ALA A 72 -9.41 16.68 0.09
C ALA A 72 -9.88 17.52 -1.11
N LYS A 73 -9.74 18.82 -1.03
CA LYS A 73 -10.05 19.79 -2.10
C LYS A 73 -9.00 19.81 -3.20
N LYS A 74 -7.76 19.45 -2.83
CA LYS A 74 -6.64 19.18 -3.74
C LYS A 74 -6.09 17.79 -3.45
N HIS A 75 -5.52 17.14 -4.44
CA HIS A 75 -4.83 15.85 -4.32
C HIS A 75 -5.65 14.69 -3.74
N GLY A 76 -6.99 14.81 -3.72
CA GLY A 76 -7.85 13.71 -3.32
C GLY A 76 -7.68 12.50 -4.24
N ILE A 77 -7.67 11.29 -3.67
CA ILE A 77 -7.42 10.03 -4.37
C ILE A 77 -8.35 9.81 -5.57
N HIS A 78 -9.60 10.33 -5.49
CA HIS A 78 -10.57 10.24 -6.59
C HIS A 78 -10.10 10.86 -7.92
N LYS A 79 -9.07 11.71 -7.89
CA LYS A 79 -8.45 12.28 -9.09
C LYS A 79 -7.70 11.25 -9.91
N ALA A 80 -7.25 10.15 -9.30
CA ALA A 80 -6.54 9.07 -9.96
C ALA A 80 -7.46 8.08 -10.70
N ARG A 81 -8.77 8.12 -10.50
CA ARG A 81 -9.75 7.13 -10.99
C ARG A 81 -9.66 6.77 -12.49
N ALA A 82 -9.15 7.68 -13.30
CA ALA A 82 -9.02 7.49 -14.76
C ALA A 82 -7.57 7.25 -15.20
N GLY A 83 -6.61 7.24 -14.28
CA GLY A 83 -5.18 7.23 -14.61
C GLY A 83 -4.36 6.15 -13.93
N MET A 84 -4.95 5.33 -13.05
CA MET A 84 -4.24 4.26 -12.34
C MET A 84 -4.18 2.98 -13.19
N ILE A 85 -3.71 3.11 -14.42
CA ILE A 85 -3.52 1.99 -15.36
C ILE A 85 -2.16 2.14 -16.02
N GLY A 86 -1.37 1.07 -16.04
CA GLY A 86 -0.05 1.10 -16.63
C GLY A 86 0.66 -0.25 -16.57
N ARG A 87 1.97 -0.22 -16.79
CA ARG A 87 2.80 -1.39 -16.63
C ARG A 87 3.15 -1.56 -15.15
N GLY A 88 2.73 -2.68 -14.54
CA GLY A 88 3.20 -3.13 -13.25
C GLY A 88 4.51 -3.89 -13.37
N VAL A 89 5.43 -3.70 -12.45
CA VAL A 89 6.66 -4.46 -12.32
C VAL A 89 6.78 -4.96 -10.89
N LEU A 90 6.81 -6.27 -10.70
CA LEU A 90 7.08 -6.88 -9.41
C LEU A 90 8.59 -7.02 -9.20
N LEU A 91 9.11 -6.49 -8.10
CA LEU A 91 10.44 -6.78 -7.57
C LEU A 91 10.31 -7.71 -6.37
N ASP A 92 10.53 -9.00 -6.58
CA ASP A 92 10.45 -10.04 -5.55
C ASP A 92 11.79 -10.15 -4.81
N ILE A 93 11.97 -9.24 -3.84
CA ILE A 93 13.26 -9.11 -3.13
C ILE A 93 13.62 -10.37 -2.31
N PRO A 94 12.71 -11.00 -1.56
CA PRO A 94 13.04 -12.24 -0.86
C PRO A 94 13.58 -13.32 -1.79
N ARG A 95 12.87 -13.60 -2.88
CA ARG A 95 13.30 -14.59 -3.87
C ARG A 95 14.66 -14.26 -4.47
N TYR A 96 14.90 -13.00 -4.80
CA TYR A 96 16.21 -12.51 -5.26
C TYR A 96 17.31 -12.77 -4.22
N ARG A 97 16.99 -12.66 -2.93
CA ARG A 97 17.91 -12.90 -1.81
C ARG A 97 17.99 -14.37 -1.39
N GLY A 98 17.23 -15.26 -2.02
CA GLY A 98 17.24 -16.71 -1.76
C GLY A 98 16.37 -17.13 -0.58
N GLY A 99 15.37 -16.35 -0.21
CA GLY A 99 14.41 -16.62 0.86
C GLY A 99 12.96 -16.42 0.45
N ASP A 100 12.05 -16.64 1.38
CA ASP A 100 10.61 -16.49 1.18
C ASP A 100 10.09 -15.13 1.69
N TYR A 101 10.75 -14.57 2.69
CA TYR A 101 10.45 -13.26 3.30
C TYR A 101 11.75 -12.59 3.76
N LEU A 102 11.66 -11.28 4.03
CA LEU A 102 12.73 -10.49 4.64
C LEU A 102 12.47 -10.32 6.13
N GLU A 103 13.54 -10.36 6.92
CA GLU A 103 13.46 -10.14 8.36
C GLU A 103 13.05 -8.68 8.69
N GLU A 104 12.40 -8.50 9.85
CA GLU A 104 12.08 -7.19 10.39
C GLU A 104 13.35 -6.30 10.45
N GLY A 105 13.23 -5.05 10.05
CA GLY A 105 14.37 -4.14 9.98
C GLY A 105 15.27 -4.29 8.75
N TYR A 106 15.00 -5.22 7.84
CA TYR A 106 15.78 -5.30 6.60
C TYR A 106 15.53 -4.08 5.70
N GLY A 107 16.58 -3.30 5.48
CA GLY A 107 16.52 -2.13 4.60
C GLY A 107 16.84 -2.47 3.15
N ILE A 108 15.85 -2.37 2.28
CA ILE A 108 15.99 -2.54 0.82
C ILE A 108 16.62 -1.27 0.24
N GLY A 109 17.83 -1.38 -0.27
CA GLY A 109 18.56 -0.27 -0.89
C GLY A 109 18.48 -0.25 -2.42
N ASN A 110 19.09 0.76 -3.02
CA ASN A 110 19.17 0.89 -4.48
C ASN A 110 19.80 -0.35 -5.14
N ALA A 111 20.81 -0.93 -4.51
CA ALA A 111 21.47 -2.13 -5.02
C ALA A 111 20.54 -3.36 -5.03
N ASP A 112 19.64 -3.48 -4.06
CA ASP A 112 18.65 -4.57 -4.04
C ASP A 112 17.63 -4.41 -5.16
N LEU A 113 17.13 -3.17 -5.38
CA LEU A 113 16.16 -2.87 -6.44
C LEU A 113 16.73 -3.14 -7.82
N ASP A 114 17.91 -2.61 -8.10
CA ASP A 114 18.60 -2.79 -9.39
C ASP A 114 19.04 -4.25 -9.61
N GLY A 115 19.56 -4.90 -8.56
CA GLY A 115 19.97 -6.30 -8.60
C GLY A 115 18.81 -7.26 -8.83
N CYS A 116 17.69 -7.03 -8.15
CA CYS A 116 16.46 -7.80 -8.33
C CYS A 116 15.90 -7.64 -9.74
N ALA A 117 15.76 -6.39 -10.22
CA ALA A 117 15.30 -6.11 -11.57
C ALA A 117 16.16 -6.81 -12.63
N LYS A 118 17.49 -6.76 -12.46
CA LYS A 118 18.45 -7.45 -13.36
C LYS A 118 18.27 -8.97 -13.29
N ALA A 119 18.16 -9.54 -12.10
CA ALA A 119 18.00 -11.00 -11.93
C ALA A 119 16.68 -11.50 -12.53
N GLN A 120 15.61 -10.70 -12.44
CA GLN A 120 14.31 -10.99 -13.02
C GLN A 120 14.22 -10.67 -14.54
N GLY A 121 15.29 -10.10 -15.13
CA GLY A 121 15.33 -9.75 -16.55
C GLY A 121 14.43 -8.57 -16.91
N VAL A 122 14.00 -7.75 -15.94
CA VAL A 122 13.15 -6.59 -16.18
C VAL A 122 13.96 -5.29 -16.17
N LYS A 123 13.49 -4.32 -16.94
CA LYS A 123 14.03 -2.97 -16.94
C LYS A 123 12.96 -1.99 -16.51
N ILE A 124 13.23 -1.24 -15.45
CA ILE A 124 12.32 -0.18 -14.97
C ILE A 124 12.28 0.94 -16.01
N LYS A 125 11.08 1.43 -16.28
CA LYS A 125 10.80 2.47 -17.27
C LYS A 125 10.02 3.63 -16.64
N PRO A 126 10.13 4.84 -17.17
CA PRO A 126 9.26 5.94 -16.76
C PRO A 126 7.78 5.56 -16.88
N GLY A 127 7.01 5.87 -15.85
CA GLY A 127 5.58 5.57 -15.77
C GLY A 127 5.24 4.17 -15.24
N ASP A 128 6.21 3.34 -14.87
CA ASP A 128 5.95 2.04 -14.25
C ASP A 128 5.31 2.18 -12.86
N PHE A 129 4.44 1.22 -12.54
CA PHE A 129 3.99 0.93 -11.19
C PHE A 129 4.92 -0.13 -10.61
N VAL A 130 5.84 0.27 -9.72
CA VAL A 130 6.81 -0.65 -9.13
C VAL A 130 6.24 -1.23 -7.85
N ILE A 131 6.20 -2.55 -7.77
CA ILE A 131 5.64 -3.30 -6.64
C ILE A 131 6.77 -4.09 -6.01
N VAL A 132 7.10 -3.74 -4.76
CA VAL A 132 8.19 -4.35 -4.00
C VAL A 132 7.62 -5.33 -3.00
N ARG A 133 7.92 -6.61 -3.20
CA ARG A 133 7.53 -7.66 -2.26
C ARG A 133 8.61 -7.82 -1.19
N THR A 134 8.18 -7.87 0.06
CA THR A 134 9.02 -8.22 1.23
C THR A 134 8.71 -9.60 1.80
N GLY A 135 7.52 -10.12 1.56
CA GLY A 135 7.02 -11.38 2.11
C GLY A 135 6.54 -11.29 3.57
N GLN A 136 6.59 -10.12 4.20
CA GLN A 136 6.20 -9.96 5.61
C GLN A 136 4.74 -10.33 5.85
N MET A 137 3.82 -9.85 5.00
CA MET A 137 2.40 -10.19 5.13
C MET A 137 2.16 -11.70 5.03
N GLU A 138 2.77 -12.35 4.05
CA GLU A 138 2.64 -13.79 3.82
C GLU A 138 3.20 -14.60 4.98
N HIS A 139 4.32 -14.15 5.55
CA HIS A 139 4.90 -14.76 6.75
C HIS A 139 3.95 -14.67 7.94
N CYS A 140 3.29 -13.53 8.16
CA CYS A 140 2.27 -13.37 9.19
C CYS A 140 1.06 -14.29 8.96
N LEU A 141 0.57 -14.37 7.73
CA LEU A 141 -0.55 -15.24 7.35
C LEU A 141 -0.21 -16.73 7.56
N ALA A 142 0.99 -17.15 7.18
CA ALA A 142 1.43 -18.55 7.36
C ALA A 142 1.54 -18.93 8.84
N ARG A 143 1.92 -18.00 9.71
CA ARG A 143 1.95 -18.22 11.16
C ARG A 143 0.58 -18.13 11.81
N GLY A 144 -0.43 -17.55 11.15
CA GLY A 144 -1.73 -17.24 11.73
C GLY A 144 -1.68 -16.15 12.80
N ASP A 145 -0.62 -15.34 12.80
CA ASP A 145 -0.37 -14.29 13.78
C ASP A 145 0.21 -13.04 13.11
N TRP A 146 -0.47 -11.92 13.26
CA TRP A 146 -0.02 -10.64 12.73
C TRP A 146 1.05 -9.96 13.57
N GLY A 147 1.24 -10.38 14.84
CA GLY A 147 2.25 -9.83 15.75
C GLY A 147 2.27 -8.31 15.74
N THR A 148 3.44 -7.76 15.47
CA THR A 148 3.72 -6.32 15.37
C THR A 148 3.51 -5.74 13.97
N TYR A 149 2.97 -6.48 13.01
CA TYR A 149 2.82 -6.03 11.61
C TYR A 149 2.25 -4.60 11.50
N ALA A 150 1.23 -4.28 12.26
CA ALA A 150 0.65 -2.94 12.29
C ALA A 150 1.48 -2.01 13.20
N ALA A 151 2.26 -1.14 12.61
CA ALA A 151 3.09 -0.10 13.25
C ALA A 151 4.37 -0.59 13.96
N GLY A 152 4.73 -1.87 13.85
CA GLY A 152 5.98 -2.42 14.37
C GLY A 152 7.16 -2.26 13.41
N ASP A 153 8.23 -2.94 13.74
CA ASP A 153 9.39 -3.05 12.85
C ASP A 153 9.01 -3.86 11.59
N ALA A 154 9.57 -3.46 10.47
CA ALA A 154 9.23 -4.02 9.18
C ALA A 154 10.42 -3.96 8.22
N PRO A 155 10.57 -4.94 7.32
CA PRO A 155 11.41 -4.74 6.14
C PRO A 155 10.81 -3.66 5.26
N GLY A 156 11.65 -2.93 4.54
CA GLY A 156 11.14 -1.88 3.67
C GLY A 156 12.23 -1.07 3.00
N LEU A 157 11.80 -0.09 2.23
CA LEU A 157 12.68 0.77 1.43
C LEU A 157 13.50 1.71 2.32
N ARG A 158 14.80 1.79 2.05
CA ARG A 158 15.72 2.72 2.69
C ARG A 158 15.52 4.13 2.16
N PHE A 159 15.94 5.12 2.93
CA PHE A 159 15.81 6.54 2.57
C PHE A 159 16.45 6.87 1.20
N GLU A 160 17.58 6.26 0.87
CA GLU A 160 18.26 6.46 -0.41
C GLU A 160 17.40 6.10 -1.63
N THR A 161 16.41 5.21 -1.47
CA THR A 161 15.56 4.78 -2.58
C THR A 161 14.61 5.86 -3.09
N ALA A 162 14.42 6.94 -2.34
CA ALA A 162 13.68 8.11 -2.82
C ALA A 162 14.34 8.72 -4.06
N GLU A 163 15.67 8.79 -4.09
CA GLU A 163 16.41 9.22 -5.29
C GLU A 163 16.23 8.24 -6.46
N TRP A 164 16.26 6.93 -6.18
CA TRP A 164 16.04 5.89 -7.19
C TRP A 164 14.66 6.03 -7.84
N ILE A 165 13.61 6.26 -7.04
CA ILE A 165 12.24 6.50 -7.49
C ILE A 165 12.20 7.71 -8.43
N HIS A 166 12.77 8.84 -8.00
CA HIS A 166 12.78 10.08 -8.78
C HIS A 166 13.55 9.91 -10.09
N ARG A 167 14.73 9.30 -10.05
CA ARG A 167 15.59 9.08 -11.24
C ARG A 167 14.92 8.19 -12.27
N ASN A 168 14.21 7.15 -11.84
CA ASN A 168 13.52 6.24 -12.75
C ASN A 168 12.17 6.77 -13.23
N LYS A 169 11.66 7.88 -12.67
CA LYS A 169 10.40 8.53 -13.07
C LYS A 169 9.22 7.58 -13.04
N ILE A 170 9.16 6.70 -12.05
CA ILE A 170 8.05 5.75 -11.89
C ILE A 170 6.75 6.49 -11.54
N ALA A 171 5.60 5.88 -11.83
CA ALA A 171 4.29 6.48 -11.52
C ALA A 171 3.88 6.24 -10.07
N ALA A 172 4.21 5.07 -9.54
CA ALA A 172 3.83 4.67 -8.18
C ALA A 172 4.79 3.62 -7.64
N ILE A 173 4.85 3.53 -6.30
CA ILE A 173 5.57 2.50 -5.55
C ILE A 173 4.58 1.79 -4.62
N CYS A 174 4.65 0.46 -4.53
CA CYS A 174 3.78 -0.35 -3.68
C CYS A 174 4.58 -1.37 -2.89
N CYS A 175 4.14 -1.70 -1.68
CA CYS A 175 4.72 -2.75 -0.84
C CYS A 175 3.63 -3.58 -0.14
N ASP A 176 4.04 -4.74 0.36
CA ASP A 176 3.24 -5.63 1.20
C ASP A 176 3.37 -5.35 2.70
N THR A 177 4.09 -4.30 3.09
CA THR A 177 4.23 -3.83 4.47
C THR A 177 3.29 -2.68 4.78
N TRP A 178 3.16 -2.33 6.07
CA TRP A 178 2.23 -1.31 6.54
C TRP A 178 2.66 0.13 6.25
N GLY A 179 3.92 0.37 5.83
CA GLY A 179 4.45 1.70 5.63
C GLY A 179 5.55 1.78 4.57
N CYS A 180 5.71 0.80 3.70
CA CYS A 180 6.70 0.73 2.62
C CYS A 180 8.16 0.95 3.05
N GLU A 181 8.46 1.94 3.89
CA GLU A 181 9.82 2.22 4.34
C GLU A 181 10.27 1.31 5.49
N VAL A 182 11.57 1.09 5.59
CA VAL A 182 12.17 0.25 6.63
C VAL A 182 11.88 0.77 8.03
N ARG A 183 11.58 -0.16 8.93
CA ARG A 183 11.40 0.10 10.36
C ARG A 183 12.25 -0.88 11.19
N PRO A 184 13.03 -0.36 12.20
CA PRO A 184 13.17 1.05 12.64
C PRO A 184 13.64 1.95 11.50
N ASN A 185 13.19 3.23 11.51
CA ASN A 185 13.67 4.19 10.52
C ASN A 185 15.16 4.43 10.64
N GLU A 186 15.83 4.74 9.54
CA GLU A 186 17.28 5.02 9.53
C GLU A 186 17.64 6.31 10.31
N SER A 187 16.68 7.20 10.54
CA SER A 187 16.83 8.38 11.39
C SER A 187 16.01 8.22 12.67
N THR A 188 16.62 8.57 13.80
CA THR A 188 15.94 8.63 15.11
C THR A 188 15.23 9.96 15.33
N GLU A 189 15.51 10.98 14.52
CA GLU A 189 14.96 12.33 14.64
C GLU A 189 13.65 12.52 13.89
N ALA A 190 13.33 11.60 12.99
CA ALA A 190 12.16 11.70 12.11
C ALA A 190 11.37 10.39 12.06
N PHE A 191 10.05 10.50 12.17
CA PHE A 191 9.14 9.38 11.97
C PHE A 191 8.72 9.30 10.51
N GLN A 192 8.99 8.17 9.84
CA GLN A 192 8.69 7.92 8.44
C GLN A 192 9.22 9.01 7.47
N PRO A 193 10.53 9.34 7.52
CA PRO A 193 11.10 10.42 6.73
C PRO A 193 11.05 10.17 5.22
N TRP A 194 11.03 8.92 4.80
CA TRP A 194 10.90 8.54 3.39
C TRP A 194 9.54 8.94 2.81
N HIS A 195 8.45 8.82 3.58
CA HIS A 195 7.12 9.31 3.19
C HIS A 195 7.13 10.82 2.89
N TRP A 196 7.88 11.60 3.69
CA TRP A 196 7.98 13.06 3.48
C TRP A 196 8.64 13.42 2.17
N ILE A 197 9.56 12.59 1.68
CA ILE A 197 10.21 12.82 0.39
C ILE A 197 9.33 12.32 -0.75
N VAL A 198 8.84 11.10 -0.65
CA VAL A 198 8.19 10.41 -1.77
C VAL A 198 6.84 11.05 -2.11
N ILE A 199 5.99 11.34 -1.13
CA ILE A 199 4.64 11.85 -1.37
C ILE A 199 4.64 13.37 -1.61
N PRO A 200 4.98 14.23 -0.62
CA PRO A 200 4.84 15.68 -0.81
C PRO A 200 5.95 16.33 -1.63
N MET A 201 7.15 15.75 -1.75
CA MET A 201 8.25 16.38 -2.49
C MET A 201 8.42 15.82 -3.89
N ILE A 202 8.33 14.49 -4.09
CA ILE A 202 8.48 13.86 -5.41
C ILE A 202 7.14 13.74 -6.14
N GLY A 203 6.03 13.57 -5.39
CA GLY A 203 4.68 13.47 -5.95
C GLY A 203 4.34 12.08 -6.45
N ILE A 204 4.79 11.04 -5.75
CA ILE A 204 4.55 9.63 -6.09
C ILE A 204 3.36 9.09 -5.28
N TRP A 205 2.51 8.32 -5.95
CA TRP A 205 1.48 7.54 -5.29
C TRP A 205 2.11 6.35 -4.59
N MET A 206 1.70 6.08 -3.35
CA MET A 206 2.24 4.97 -2.58
C MET A 206 1.14 3.98 -2.22
N GLY A 207 1.38 2.70 -2.53
CA GLY A 207 0.49 1.61 -2.17
C GLY A 207 1.05 0.80 -1.01
N GLU A 208 0.20 0.50 -0.03
CA GLU A 208 0.58 -0.21 1.19
C GLU A 208 -0.30 -1.43 1.44
N ILE A 209 0.23 -2.39 2.18
CA ILE A 209 -0.49 -3.59 2.63
C ILE A 209 -1.03 -4.39 1.43
N PHE A 210 -0.26 -4.49 0.36
CA PHE A 210 -0.63 -5.29 -0.81
C PHE A 210 -0.44 -6.78 -0.52
N TYR A 211 -1.43 -7.60 -0.89
CA TYR A 211 -1.27 -9.04 -0.89
C TYR A 211 -0.60 -9.48 -2.19
N LEU A 212 0.64 -9.96 -2.10
CA LEU A 212 1.50 -10.19 -3.26
C LEU A 212 1.85 -11.66 -3.49
N GLN A 213 1.42 -12.58 -2.64
CA GLN A 213 1.80 -13.99 -2.69
C GLN A 213 1.45 -14.65 -4.03
N ASP A 214 0.20 -14.50 -4.46
CA ASP A 214 -0.28 -15.12 -5.69
C ASP A 214 0.38 -14.51 -6.92
N LEU A 215 0.55 -13.19 -6.93
CA LEU A 215 1.26 -12.49 -7.99
C LEU A 215 2.71 -12.97 -8.10
N ALA A 216 3.42 -13.07 -6.96
CA ALA A 216 4.80 -13.53 -6.93
C ALA A 216 4.93 -14.98 -7.41
N ALA A 217 3.99 -15.85 -7.03
CA ALA A 217 3.96 -17.23 -7.48
C ALA A 217 3.77 -17.36 -9.00
N VAL A 218 2.83 -16.59 -9.57
CA VAL A 218 2.58 -16.56 -11.01
C VAL A 218 3.78 -15.98 -11.76
N CYS A 219 4.32 -14.85 -11.32
CA CYS A 219 5.50 -14.24 -11.95
C CYS A 219 6.70 -15.19 -11.96
N ALA A 220 6.94 -15.90 -10.85
CA ALA A 220 8.03 -16.85 -10.75
C ALA A 220 7.84 -18.09 -11.65
N ARG A 221 6.61 -18.64 -11.70
CA ARG A 221 6.27 -19.77 -12.57
C ARG A 221 6.47 -19.43 -14.05
N ASP A 222 6.00 -18.25 -14.45
CA ASP A 222 6.00 -17.83 -15.86
C ASP A 222 7.33 -17.14 -16.24
N THR A 223 8.19 -16.83 -15.27
CA THR A 223 9.41 -16.02 -15.44
C THR A 223 9.14 -14.66 -16.08
N VAL A 224 7.94 -14.07 -15.81
CA VAL A 224 7.50 -12.78 -16.30
C VAL A 224 7.10 -11.93 -15.09
N TYR A 225 7.81 -10.83 -14.88
CA TYR A 225 7.62 -9.94 -13.72
C TYR A 225 7.03 -8.59 -14.09
N GLU A 226 6.49 -8.48 -15.28
CA GLU A 226 5.78 -7.29 -15.76
C GLU A 226 4.38 -7.68 -16.27
N PHE A 227 3.38 -6.84 -15.99
CA PHE A 227 1.98 -7.14 -16.25
C PHE A 227 1.15 -5.86 -16.42
N LEU A 228 -0.09 -5.99 -16.87
CA LEU A 228 -1.04 -4.88 -16.83
C LEU A 228 -1.47 -4.65 -15.37
N PHE A 229 -1.22 -3.44 -14.89
CA PHE A 229 -1.67 -2.96 -13.59
C PHE A 229 -2.85 -2.00 -13.76
N CYS A 230 -3.94 -2.22 -13.01
CA CYS A 230 -5.12 -1.35 -12.96
C CYS A 230 -5.78 -1.35 -11.57
#